data_fe806a53dd4dcd5de400af050442144c
#
_entry.id   fe806a53dd4dcd5de400af050442144c
#
_cell.length_a   1.000
_cell.length_b   1.000
_cell.length_c   1.000
_cell.angle_alpha   90.00
_cell.angle_beta   90.00
_cell.angle_gamma   90.00
#
_symmetry.space_group_name_H-M   'P 1'
#
loop_
_entity.id
_entity.type
_entity.pdbx_description
1 polymer ?
#
loop_
_entity_poly.entity_id
_entity_poly.type
_entity_poly.pdbx_seq_one_letter_code
_entity_poly.pdbx_strand_id
1 'polypeptide(L)'
;MSLGIRLLLPNRMQLRWDTINLDSQLPPDHRARLVWAFVETLDLSELHARIKARDDLPGRPAAEPAVLLALWLYATLDGVGSARAIERLCEHHAAYRWLAGGVPANHDMLSEFRRDSGALLDQLLTQSLTALIAEGLISLEELAIDGTKVRARAGHNSLAGRERLDRIETTVAERVATLKSELDHDAGADERKRQARSLRAAEERASRIMRAKQRLAEREQEKLERARRHAKEEAKKSAPSVSTSDPEVRQMRMADGATHPAWNVQVATATGFVVTIEPTDRRNDSGLAVELVAQIELRCGEAPKRLLADATAMTLDDIAGLAERCPDLQVYSPPAKRRDTITPAAERNRRSQLTHEPQAVKDWRGRMASEEGKAAYRRRKLTEHAHAKMKNRGFGRMPVHGIAKVRSVCLLHAIAHNLLHAHGLRSAAA
;
A
#
# COMPACT_ATOMS: atom_id res chain seq x y z
N MET A 1 -21.10 61.05 -16.67
CA MET A 1 -20.21 60.75 -15.52
C MET A 1 -20.34 59.28 -15.20
N SER A 2 -19.30 58.53 -15.46
CA SER A 2 -19.26 57.08 -15.08
C SER A 2 -19.19 56.97 -13.57
N LEU A 3 -20.19 56.37 -12.96
CA LEU A 3 -20.17 56.03 -11.52
C LEU A 3 -19.05 55.02 -11.29
N GLY A 4 -18.02 55.44 -10.57
CA GLY A 4 -16.87 54.56 -10.23
C GLY A 4 -17.31 53.34 -9.43
N ILE A 5 -16.80 52.15 -9.81
CA ILE A 5 -17.07 50.90 -9.13
C ILE A 5 -16.37 50.95 -7.76
N ARG A 6 -17.10 50.71 -6.66
CA ARG A 6 -16.54 50.56 -5.32
C ARG A 6 -16.19 49.11 -5.08
N LEU A 7 -14.90 48.82 -4.87
CA LEU A 7 -14.39 47.49 -4.61
C LEU A 7 -13.76 47.42 -3.20
N LEU A 8 -14.00 46.34 -2.50
CA LEU A 8 -13.24 45.97 -1.33
C LEU A 8 -11.91 45.35 -1.80
N LEU A 9 -10.84 46.13 -1.69
CA LEU A 9 -9.49 45.67 -2.07
C LEU A 9 -8.82 44.95 -0.91
N PRO A 10 -8.08 43.84 -1.17
CA PRO A 10 -7.37 43.10 -0.12
C PRO A 10 -6.20 43.93 0.42
N ASN A 11 -6.18 44.14 1.74
CA ASN A 11 -5.04 44.74 2.43
C ASN A 11 -4.20 43.63 3.09
N ARG A 12 -3.09 43.24 2.46
CA ARG A 12 -2.18 42.20 2.96
C ARG A 12 -1.23 42.69 4.04
N MET A 13 -1.17 44.01 4.27
CA MET A 13 -0.32 44.64 5.31
C MET A 13 -1.13 44.96 6.57
N GLN A 14 -2.38 44.53 6.64
CA GLN A 14 -3.22 44.76 7.83
C GLN A 14 -2.64 43.99 9.02
N LEU A 15 -2.32 44.73 10.08
CA LEU A 15 -1.95 44.15 11.38
C LEU A 15 -3.21 43.68 12.11
N ARG A 16 -3.21 42.44 12.54
CA ARG A 16 -4.29 41.83 13.31
C ARG A 16 -3.72 41.08 14.53
N TRP A 17 -4.25 41.34 15.69
CA TRP A 17 -3.93 40.62 16.92
C TRP A 17 -5.08 39.67 17.21
N ASP A 18 -4.82 38.36 17.06
CA ASP A 18 -5.79 37.33 17.40
C ASP A 18 -5.23 36.47 18.54
N THR A 19 -5.90 36.46 19.70
CA THR A 19 -5.64 35.48 20.74
C THR A 19 -6.36 34.21 20.35
N ILE A 20 -5.61 33.19 19.88
CA ILE A 20 -6.17 31.99 19.33
C ILE A 20 -5.89 30.78 20.22
N ASN A 21 -6.95 30.17 20.75
CA ASN A 21 -6.89 28.83 21.30
C ASN A 21 -6.89 27.83 20.12
N LEU A 22 -5.95 26.85 20.08
CA LEU A 22 -5.89 25.86 19.03
C LEU A 22 -7.22 25.10 18.86
N ASP A 23 -7.88 24.78 19.98
CA ASP A 23 -9.12 24.04 19.94
C ASP A 23 -10.28 24.80 19.26
N SER A 24 -10.33 26.11 19.43
CA SER A 24 -11.36 26.96 18.81
C SER A 24 -11.18 27.15 17.30
N GLN A 25 -10.03 26.73 16.72
CA GLN A 25 -9.78 26.84 15.28
C GLN A 25 -10.48 25.77 14.44
N LEU A 26 -10.96 24.69 15.07
CA LEU A 26 -11.62 23.60 14.37
C LEU A 26 -13.07 23.43 14.84
N PRO A 27 -14.02 23.31 13.91
CA PRO A 27 -15.40 22.97 14.26
C PRO A 27 -15.47 21.62 15.00
N PRO A 28 -16.50 21.38 15.81
CA PRO A 28 -16.65 20.15 16.58
C PRO A 28 -16.69 18.87 15.70
N ASP A 29 -17.23 18.95 14.49
CA ASP A 29 -17.39 17.86 13.52
C ASP A 29 -16.21 17.74 12.56
N HIS A 30 -15.12 18.48 12.77
CA HIS A 30 -13.98 18.45 11.87
C HIS A 30 -13.28 17.08 11.87
N ARG A 31 -12.90 16.57 10.69
CA ARG A 31 -12.27 15.25 10.50
C ARG A 31 -10.99 15.03 11.34
N ALA A 32 -10.23 16.08 11.66
CA ALA A 32 -9.06 15.96 12.53
C ALA A 32 -9.45 15.49 13.93
N ARG A 33 -10.58 15.97 14.47
CA ARG A 33 -11.11 15.54 15.78
C ARG A 33 -11.52 14.05 15.74
N LEU A 34 -12.16 13.61 14.66
CA LEU A 34 -12.46 12.19 14.45
C LEU A 34 -11.20 11.32 14.43
N VAL A 35 -10.15 11.77 13.73
CA VAL A 35 -8.86 11.04 13.69
C VAL A 35 -8.24 10.98 15.07
N TRP A 36 -8.22 12.10 15.82
CA TRP A 36 -7.65 12.14 17.15
C TRP A 36 -8.41 11.24 18.12
N ALA A 37 -9.74 11.36 18.18
CA ALA A 37 -10.58 10.49 19.00
C ALA A 37 -10.38 9.00 18.69
N PHE A 38 -10.18 8.64 17.43
CA PHE A 38 -9.84 7.26 17.05
C PHE A 38 -8.46 6.85 17.58
N VAL A 39 -7.43 7.69 17.42
CA VAL A 39 -6.07 7.39 17.90
C VAL A 39 -6.04 7.20 19.41
N GLU A 40 -6.83 7.95 20.18
CA GLU A 40 -6.96 7.79 21.64
C GLU A 40 -7.55 6.44 22.06
N THR A 41 -8.28 5.76 21.19
CA THR A 41 -8.81 4.41 21.46
C THR A 41 -7.81 3.29 21.22
N LEU A 42 -6.65 3.58 20.60
CA LEU A 42 -5.67 2.56 20.19
C LEU A 42 -4.66 2.28 21.31
N ASP A 43 -4.24 1.02 21.42
CA ASP A 43 -3.11 0.66 22.28
C ASP A 43 -1.79 0.97 21.57
N LEU A 44 -1.10 2.00 22.03
CA LEU A 44 0.21 2.44 21.54
C LEU A 44 1.38 2.08 22.48
N SER A 45 1.16 1.20 23.44
CA SER A 45 2.15 0.79 24.45
C SER A 45 3.46 0.29 23.84
N GLU A 46 3.42 -0.42 22.73
CA GLU A 46 4.64 -0.84 22.00
C GLU A 46 5.46 0.35 21.48
N LEU A 47 4.83 1.43 21.05
CA LEU A 47 5.55 2.64 20.63
C LEU A 47 6.19 3.34 21.80
N HIS A 48 5.46 3.46 22.90
CA HIS A 48 6.00 4.04 24.13
C HIS A 48 7.19 3.25 24.67
N ALA A 49 7.15 1.91 24.59
CA ALA A 49 8.26 1.04 25.00
C ALA A 49 9.54 1.29 24.18
N ARG A 50 9.43 1.70 22.91
CA ARG A 50 10.59 2.00 22.04
C ARG A 50 11.23 3.36 22.29
N ILE A 51 10.58 4.26 23.04
CA ILE A 51 11.10 5.58 23.37
C ILE A 51 12.28 5.41 24.34
N LYS A 52 13.43 5.97 23.97
CA LYS A 52 14.66 5.91 24.78
C LYS A 52 14.78 7.07 25.79
N ALA A 53 14.09 8.19 25.53
CA ALA A 53 14.06 9.32 26.44
C ALA A 53 13.34 8.90 27.73
N ARG A 54 14.00 9.12 28.90
CA ARG A 54 13.47 8.87 30.24
C ARG A 54 13.73 10.06 31.10
N ASP A 55 12.94 10.25 32.15
CA ASP A 55 13.03 11.41 33.05
C ASP A 55 14.38 11.49 33.80
N ASP A 56 15.01 10.34 33.99
CA ASP A 56 16.32 10.18 34.66
C ASP A 56 17.52 10.30 33.71
N LEU A 57 17.30 10.41 32.41
CA LEU A 57 18.36 10.47 31.40
C LEU A 57 18.40 11.84 30.71
N PRO A 58 19.62 12.40 30.46
CA PRO A 58 19.77 13.61 29.71
C PRO A 58 19.35 13.43 28.26
N GLY A 59 18.61 14.38 27.69
CA GLY A 59 18.22 14.36 26.31
C GLY A 59 16.95 15.17 26.02
N ARG A 60 16.65 15.34 24.74
CA ARG A 60 15.41 15.99 24.32
C ARG A 60 14.23 15.03 24.48
N PRO A 61 13.08 15.44 25.01
CA PRO A 61 11.86 14.64 25.03
C PRO A 61 11.50 14.13 23.64
N ALA A 62 11.03 12.89 23.58
CA ALA A 62 10.52 12.31 22.34
C ALA A 62 9.16 12.93 21.97
N ALA A 63 8.85 13.00 20.67
CA ALA A 63 7.50 13.34 20.26
C ALA A 63 6.54 12.21 20.60
N GLU A 64 5.34 12.55 21.05
CA GLU A 64 4.27 11.59 21.32
C GLU A 64 3.91 10.78 20.06
N PRO A 65 4.02 9.45 20.08
CA PRO A 65 3.71 8.62 18.91
C PRO A 65 2.27 8.75 18.41
N ALA A 66 1.31 9.02 19.29
CA ALA A 66 -0.08 9.29 18.95
C ALA A 66 -0.20 10.49 17.98
N VAL A 67 0.58 11.55 18.21
CA VAL A 67 0.63 12.73 17.34
C VAL A 67 1.13 12.36 15.94
N LEU A 68 2.21 11.57 15.85
CA LEU A 68 2.76 11.15 14.56
C LEU A 68 1.78 10.26 13.77
N LEU A 69 1.10 9.34 14.46
CA LEU A 69 0.07 8.50 13.88
C LEU A 69 -1.14 9.32 13.41
N ALA A 70 -1.64 10.22 14.24
CA ALA A 70 -2.77 11.10 13.90
C ALA A 70 -2.45 11.98 12.69
N LEU A 71 -1.26 12.57 12.64
CA LEU A 71 -0.79 13.36 11.50
C LEU A 71 -0.74 12.52 10.22
N TRP A 72 -0.25 11.28 10.27
CA TRP A 72 -0.22 10.40 9.09
C TRP A 72 -1.61 9.94 8.65
N LEU A 73 -2.49 9.60 9.58
CA LEU A 73 -3.87 9.21 9.25
C LEU A 73 -4.63 10.39 8.63
N TYR A 74 -4.54 11.58 9.24
CA TYR A 74 -5.19 12.76 8.70
C TYR A 74 -4.62 13.15 7.33
N ALA A 75 -3.29 13.15 7.18
CA ALA A 75 -2.63 13.41 5.91
C ALA A 75 -3.05 12.41 4.81
N THR A 76 -3.24 11.14 5.18
CA THR A 76 -3.75 10.11 4.26
C THR A 76 -5.18 10.41 3.81
N LEU A 77 -6.05 10.88 4.71
CA LEU A 77 -7.40 11.32 4.38
C LEU A 77 -7.43 12.56 3.47
N ASP A 78 -6.43 13.41 3.63
CA ASP A 78 -6.24 14.66 2.89
C ASP A 78 -5.45 14.49 1.57
N GLY A 79 -5.00 13.26 1.28
CA GLY A 79 -4.22 12.93 0.08
C GLY A 79 -2.76 13.38 0.14
N VAL A 80 -2.24 13.69 1.32
CA VAL A 80 -0.87 14.17 1.53
C VAL A 80 0.06 13.01 1.89
N GLY A 81 0.87 12.54 0.95
CA GLY A 81 1.82 11.42 1.14
C GLY A 81 3.26 11.84 1.48
N SER A 82 3.57 13.13 1.63
CA SER A 82 4.92 13.64 1.84
C SER A 82 5.13 14.13 3.28
N ALA A 83 6.12 13.55 3.98
CA ALA A 83 6.49 14.00 5.33
C ALA A 83 6.88 15.48 5.38
N ARG A 84 7.62 15.99 4.37
CA ARG A 84 7.95 17.42 4.28
C ARG A 84 6.73 18.31 4.05
N ALA A 85 5.71 17.80 3.37
CA ALA A 85 4.46 18.54 3.21
C ALA A 85 3.69 18.59 4.54
N ILE A 86 3.65 17.48 5.28
CA ILE A 86 3.02 17.44 6.62
C ILE A 86 3.70 18.41 7.58
N GLU A 87 5.04 18.42 7.65
CA GLU A 87 5.82 19.36 8.46
C GLU A 87 5.40 20.81 8.19
N ARG A 88 5.39 21.23 6.91
CA ARG A 88 4.94 22.58 6.53
C ARG A 88 3.47 22.86 6.88
N LEU A 89 2.60 21.85 6.75
CA LEU A 89 1.19 21.98 7.11
C LEU A 89 1.01 22.13 8.62
N CYS A 90 1.86 21.51 9.44
CA CYS A 90 1.87 21.74 10.90
C CYS A 90 2.19 23.19 11.27
N GLU A 91 2.85 23.97 10.41
CA GLU A 91 3.11 25.39 10.62
C GLU A 91 1.94 26.29 10.17
N HIS A 92 1.24 25.94 9.10
CA HIS A 92 0.36 26.88 8.38
C HIS A 92 -1.10 26.44 8.25
N HIS A 93 -1.43 25.18 8.54
CA HIS A 93 -2.79 24.66 8.37
C HIS A 93 -3.44 24.33 9.72
N ALA A 94 -4.60 24.89 10.00
CA ALA A 94 -5.27 24.79 11.30
C ALA A 94 -5.41 23.35 11.81
N ALA A 95 -5.86 22.41 10.98
CA ALA A 95 -6.06 21.03 11.39
C ALA A 95 -4.75 20.30 11.74
N TYR A 96 -3.68 20.51 10.97
CA TYR A 96 -2.37 19.91 11.26
C TYR A 96 -1.73 20.54 12.51
N ARG A 97 -1.88 21.86 12.70
CA ARG A 97 -1.45 22.55 13.92
C ARG A 97 -2.18 22.03 15.15
N TRP A 98 -3.49 21.82 15.01
CA TRP A 98 -4.32 21.27 16.07
C TRP A 98 -3.87 19.85 16.46
N LEU A 99 -3.68 18.95 15.46
CA LEU A 99 -3.19 17.59 15.69
C LEU A 99 -1.79 17.57 16.30
N ALA A 100 -0.91 18.45 15.84
CA ALA A 100 0.44 18.56 16.40
C ALA A 100 0.45 19.06 17.85
N GLY A 101 -0.55 19.88 18.25
CA GLY A 101 -0.70 20.37 19.62
C GLY A 101 0.54 21.06 20.19
N GLY A 102 1.37 21.69 19.33
CA GLY A 102 2.65 22.29 19.72
C GLY A 102 3.83 21.32 19.76
N VAL A 103 3.62 20.01 19.51
CA VAL A 103 4.71 19.02 19.37
C VAL A 103 5.43 19.26 18.05
N PRO A 104 6.77 19.43 18.05
CA PRO A 104 7.52 19.63 16.81
C PRO A 104 7.61 18.31 16.02
N ALA A 105 6.80 18.19 14.97
CA ALA A 105 6.77 17.03 14.06
C ALA A 105 7.56 17.34 12.79
N ASN A 106 8.88 17.11 12.81
CA ASN A 106 9.71 17.30 11.62
C ASN A 106 9.59 16.13 10.62
N HIS A 107 10.02 16.37 9.38
CA HIS A 107 9.88 15.38 8.29
C HIS A 107 10.73 14.13 8.48
N ASP A 108 11.84 14.19 9.22
CA ASP A 108 12.66 13.02 9.50
C ASP A 108 11.94 12.09 10.47
N MET A 109 11.39 12.62 11.59
CA MET A 109 10.58 11.85 12.54
C MET A 109 9.36 11.22 11.87
N LEU A 110 8.63 11.97 11.06
CA LEU A 110 7.48 11.47 10.30
C LEU A 110 7.89 10.37 9.31
N SER A 111 9.03 10.53 8.62
CA SER A 111 9.54 9.53 7.68
C SER A 111 10.01 8.26 8.37
N GLU A 112 10.66 8.39 9.52
CA GLU A 112 11.10 7.28 10.37
C GLU A 112 9.90 6.52 10.94
N PHE A 113 8.94 7.23 11.51
CA PHE A 113 7.70 6.63 12.01
C PHE A 113 7.04 5.77 10.94
N ARG A 114 6.76 6.31 9.74
CA ARG A 114 6.15 5.53 8.65
C ARG A 114 7.01 4.35 8.19
N ARG A 115 8.35 4.50 8.19
CA ARG A 115 9.28 3.44 7.78
C ARG A 115 9.26 2.27 8.77
N ASP A 116 9.22 2.58 10.07
CA ASP A 116 9.52 1.61 11.13
C ASP A 116 8.25 1.06 11.80
N SER A 117 7.07 1.63 11.48
CA SER A 117 5.80 1.25 12.10
C SER A 117 4.97 0.23 11.30
N GLY A 118 5.53 -0.45 10.29
CA GLY A 118 4.76 -1.38 9.46
C GLY A 118 4.07 -2.50 10.24
N ALA A 119 4.76 -3.14 11.17
CA ALA A 119 4.19 -4.19 12.03
C ALA A 119 3.11 -3.64 12.97
N LEU A 120 3.38 -2.47 13.57
CA LEU A 120 2.40 -1.80 14.42
C LEU A 120 1.14 -1.42 13.65
N LEU A 121 1.26 -0.80 12.48
CA LEU A 121 0.09 -0.43 11.65
C LEU A 121 -0.75 -1.66 11.29
N ASP A 122 -0.11 -2.81 11.12
CA ASP A 122 -0.80 -4.07 10.89
C ASP A 122 -1.59 -4.54 12.13
N GLN A 123 -0.99 -4.42 13.31
CA GLN A 123 -1.66 -4.69 14.59
C GLN A 123 -2.82 -3.72 14.83
N LEU A 124 -2.63 -2.42 14.59
CA LEU A 124 -3.68 -1.41 14.73
C LEU A 124 -4.85 -1.64 13.76
N LEU A 125 -4.58 -2.07 12.53
CA LEU A 125 -5.64 -2.50 11.62
C LEU A 125 -6.40 -3.69 12.21
N THR A 126 -5.71 -4.69 12.77
CA THR A 126 -6.32 -5.85 13.40
C THR A 126 -7.19 -5.46 14.59
N GLN A 127 -6.67 -4.64 15.52
CA GLN A 127 -7.42 -4.15 16.67
C GLN A 127 -8.69 -3.40 16.26
N SER A 128 -8.57 -2.49 15.28
CA SER A 128 -9.72 -1.74 14.78
C SER A 128 -10.78 -2.63 14.13
N LEU A 129 -10.38 -3.68 13.39
CA LEU A 129 -11.29 -4.64 12.80
C LEU A 129 -12.00 -5.48 13.85
N THR A 130 -11.28 -5.94 14.88
CA THR A 130 -11.86 -6.68 16.00
C THR A 130 -12.98 -5.86 16.69
N ALA A 131 -12.72 -4.57 16.93
CA ALA A 131 -13.73 -3.67 17.50
C ALA A 131 -14.94 -3.51 16.58
N LEU A 132 -14.73 -3.30 15.27
CA LEU A 132 -15.82 -3.15 14.29
C LEU A 132 -16.65 -4.43 14.09
N ILE A 133 -16.03 -5.61 14.21
CA ILE A 133 -16.71 -6.90 14.21
C ILE A 133 -17.58 -7.03 15.48
N ALA A 134 -17.02 -6.70 16.64
CA ALA A 134 -17.74 -6.73 17.91
C ALA A 134 -18.94 -5.77 17.94
N GLU A 135 -18.84 -4.61 17.26
CA GLU A 135 -19.94 -3.66 17.07
C GLU A 135 -20.99 -4.14 16.04
N GLY A 136 -20.73 -5.24 15.34
CA GLY A 136 -21.61 -5.74 14.26
C GLY A 136 -21.58 -4.93 12.96
N LEU A 137 -20.61 -4.03 12.79
CA LEU A 137 -20.43 -3.24 11.56
C LEU A 137 -19.76 -4.04 10.44
N ILE A 138 -18.95 -5.04 10.79
CA ILE A 138 -18.31 -5.96 9.86
C ILE A 138 -18.89 -7.35 10.04
N SER A 139 -19.32 -7.96 8.93
CA SER A 139 -19.69 -9.37 8.85
C SER A 139 -18.68 -10.12 7.97
N LEU A 140 -18.17 -11.26 8.45
CA LEU A 140 -17.29 -12.15 7.69
C LEU A 140 -18.05 -13.19 6.85
N GLU A 141 -19.37 -13.08 6.76
CA GLU A 141 -20.21 -13.94 5.91
C GLU A 141 -19.75 -13.90 4.44
N GLU A 142 -19.34 -12.71 3.96
CA GLU A 142 -18.94 -12.51 2.58
C GLU A 142 -17.78 -11.53 2.48
N LEU A 143 -16.69 -11.98 1.91
CA LEU A 143 -15.55 -11.15 1.55
C LEU A 143 -15.38 -11.08 0.05
N ALA A 144 -14.90 -9.93 -0.43
CA ALA A 144 -14.48 -9.78 -1.81
C ALA A 144 -12.99 -9.44 -1.87
N ILE A 145 -12.26 -10.14 -2.74
CA ILE A 145 -10.85 -9.86 -3.03
C ILE A 145 -10.70 -9.26 -4.42
N ASP A 146 -9.84 -8.27 -4.54
CA ASP A 146 -9.51 -7.64 -5.81
C ASP A 146 -8.11 -7.02 -5.77
N GLY A 147 -7.42 -7.04 -6.92
CA GLY A 147 -6.12 -6.42 -7.09
C GLY A 147 -6.24 -5.03 -7.71
N THR A 148 -5.50 -4.06 -7.19
CA THR A 148 -5.40 -2.75 -7.83
C THR A 148 -3.95 -2.36 -8.09
N LYS A 149 -3.68 -1.90 -9.33
CA LYS A 149 -2.34 -1.46 -9.69
C LYS A 149 -2.14 0.00 -9.28
N VAL A 150 -1.04 0.24 -8.57
CA VAL A 150 -0.67 1.55 -8.04
C VAL A 150 0.71 1.92 -8.58
N ARG A 151 0.87 3.10 -9.15
CA ARG A 151 2.15 3.56 -9.68
C ARG A 151 3.19 3.61 -8.57
N ALA A 152 4.39 3.10 -8.84
CA ALA A 152 5.52 3.25 -7.94
C ALA A 152 6.07 4.68 -8.00
N ARG A 153 6.88 5.02 -7.00
CA ARG A 153 7.67 6.26 -7.02
C ARG A 153 8.76 6.21 -8.09
N ALA A 154 9.27 5.02 -8.42
CA ALA A 154 10.26 4.80 -9.47
C ALA A 154 9.77 5.31 -10.83
N GLY A 155 10.60 6.08 -11.51
CA GLY A 155 10.34 6.56 -12.87
C GLY A 155 10.76 5.54 -13.92
N HIS A 156 10.21 5.65 -15.14
CA HIS A 156 10.56 4.78 -16.27
C HIS A 156 12.07 4.83 -16.59
N ASN A 157 12.70 6.00 -16.47
CA ASN A 157 14.14 6.19 -16.73
C ASN A 157 15.04 5.45 -15.73
N SER A 158 14.52 4.97 -14.61
CA SER A 158 15.28 4.15 -13.65
C SER A 158 15.44 2.69 -14.08
N LEU A 159 14.75 2.25 -15.13
CA LEU A 159 14.80 0.87 -15.60
C LEU A 159 16.13 0.58 -16.32
N ALA A 160 16.78 -0.49 -15.95
CA ALA A 160 18.06 -0.92 -16.49
C ALA A 160 18.08 -2.42 -16.73
N GLY A 161 18.67 -2.83 -17.86
CA GLY A 161 19.10 -4.20 -18.12
C GLY A 161 20.51 -4.44 -17.58
N ARG A 162 21.04 -5.65 -17.83
CA ARG A 162 22.32 -6.14 -17.29
C ARG A 162 23.48 -5.19 -17.57
N GLU A 163 23.77 -4.88 -18.84
CA GLU A 163 24.90 -4.04 -19.23
C GLU A 163 24.87 -2.65 -18.58
N ARG A 164 23.70 -2.06 -18.46
CA ARG A 164 23.56 -0.76 -17.80
C ARG A 164 23.77 -0.85 -16.29
N LEU A 165 23.34 -1.94 -15.66
CA LEU A 165 23.58 -2.17 -14.23
C LEU A 165 25.07 -2.37 -13.94
N ASP A 166 25.78 -3.13 -14.78
CA ASP A 166 27.22 -3.37 -14.61
C ASP A 166 28.01 -2.07 -14.71
N ARG A 167 27.69 -1.21 -15.68
CA ARG A 167 28.30 0.13 -15.79
C ARG A 167 28.01 1.00 -14.57
N ILE A 168 26.77 1.00 -14.08
CA ILE A 168 26.41 1.78 -12.89
C ILE A 168 27.14 1.24 -11.65
N GLU A 169 27.26 -0.07 -11.49
CA GLU A 169 27.97 -0.69 -10.38
C GLU A 169 29.43 -0.24 -10.32
N THR A 170 30.14 -0.31 -11.46
CA THR A 170 31.54 0.16 -11.55
C THR A 170 31.65 1.64 -11.14
N THR A 171 30.84 2.51 -11.73
CA THR A 171 30.83 3.95 -11.41
C THR A 171 30.53 4.21 -9.92
N VAL A 172 29.62 3.47 -9.32
CA VAL A 172 29.25 3.64 -7.91
C VAL A 172 30.37 3.10 -7.01
N ALA A 173 30.99 1.97 -7.35
CA ALA A 173 32.14 1.42 -6.62
C ALA A 173 33.34 2.38 -6.61
N GLU A 174 33.68 2.96 -7.76
CA GLU A 174 34.71 4.01 -7.89
C GLU A 174 34.39 5.22 -7.01
N ARG A 175 33.13 5.68 -7.01
CA ARG A 175 32.72 6.82 -6.19
C ARG A 175 32.82 6.51 -4.69
N VAL A 176 32.45 5.31 -4.26
CA VAL A 176 32.58 4.86 -2.85
C VAL A 176 34.06 4.84 -2.46
N ALA A 177 34.93 4.30 -3.31
CA ALA A 177 36.39 4.26 -3.07
C ALA A 177 36.98 5.67 -2.92
N THR A 178 36.62 6.60 -3.84
CA THR A 178 37.03 8.00 -3.77
C THR A 178 36.60 8.68 -2.49
N LEU A 179 35.30 8.52 -2.10
CA LEU A 179 34.78 9.13 -0.88
C LEU A 179 35.39 8.54 0.40
N LYS A 180 35.78 7.27 0.40
CA LYS A 180 36.54 6.67 1.50
C LYS A 180 37.92 7.26 1.63
N SER A 181 38.63 7.43 0.53
CA SER A 181 39.97 8.06 0.56
C SER A 181 39.92 9.54 0.95
N GLU A 182 38.87 10.28 0.58
CA GLU A 182 38.65 11.67 1.01
C GLU A 182 38.41 11.81 2.54
N LEU A 183 37.81 10.79 3.20
CA LEU A 183 37.59 10.79 4.65
C LEU A 183 38.89 10.60 5.47
N ASP A 184 39.93 10.02 4.89
CA ASP A 184 41.23 9.82 5.54
C ASP A 184 42.07 11.11 5.61
N HIS A 185 41.61 12.22 4.99
CA HIS A 185 42.27 13.51 5.04
C HIS A 185 41.79 14.36 6.20
N ASP A 186 42.67 15.13 6.81
CA ASP A 186 42.37 15.96 7.98
C ASP A 186 41.49 17.19 7.59
N ALA A 187 40.18 16.99 7.65
CA ALA A 187 39.17 17.99 7.34
C ALA A 187 38.47 18.49 8.62
N GLY A 188 38.04 19.74 8.60
CA GLY A 188 37.26 20.33 9.71
C GLY A 188 35.94 19.55 9.98
N ALA A 189 35.40 19.73 11.18
CA ALA A 189 34.25 18.93 11.67
C ALA A 189 33.02 18.96 10.74
N ASP A 190 32.72 20.09 10.12
CA ASP A 190 31.55 20.23 9.24
C ASP A 190 31.81 19.59 7.85
N GLU A 191 33.03 19.62 7.37
CA GLU A 191 33.41 18.93 6.14
C GLU A 191 33.37 17.42 6.33
N ARG A 192 33.90 16.89 7.45
CA ARG A 192 33.77 15.47 7.81
C ARG A 192 32.31 15.01 7.88
N LYS A 193 31.40 15.81 8.42
CA LYS A 193 29.97 15.49 8.40
C LYS A 193 29.38 15.43 6.99
N ARG A 194 29.79 16.35 6.09
CA ARG A 194 29.35 16.34 4.69
C ARG A 194 29.87 15.12 3.94
N GLN A 195 31.14 14.82 4.09
CA GLN A 195 31.79 13.65 3.48
C GLN A 195 31.18 12.34 3.97
N ALA A 196 30.92 12.19 5.28
CA ALA A 196 30.25 11.05 5.86
C ALA A 196 28.82 10.85 5.31
N ARG A 197 28.06 11.94 5.13
CA ARG A 197 26.74 11.88 4.49
C ARG A 197 26.83 11.45 3.02
N SER A 198 27.81 11.98 2.28
CA SER A 198 28.02 11.63 0.87
C SER A 198 28.43 10.17 0.72
N LEU A 199 29.30 9.66 1.60
CA LEU A 199 29.70 8.26 1.61
C LEU A 199 28.51 7.34 1.93
N ARG A 200 27.74 7.63 2.97
CA ARG A 200 26.52 6.85 3.28
C ARG A 200 25.55 6.79 2.10
N ALA A 201 25.32 7.91 1.43
CA ALA A 201 24.44 7.96 0.26
C ALA A 201 24.99 7.13 -0.92
N ALA A 202 26.32 7.12 -1.12
CA ALA A 202 26.97 6.31 -2.14
C ALA A 202 26.90 4.80 -1.79
N GLU A 203 27.12 4.42 -0.55
CA GLU A 203 27.01 3.04 -0.05
C GLU A 203 25.56 2.52 -0.14
N GLU A 204 24.58 3.35 0.22
CA GLU A 204 23.16 3.00 0.03
C GLU A 204 22.82 2.80 -1.45
N ARG A 205 23.41 3.62 -2.33
CA ARG A 205 23.24 3.44 -3.78
C ARG A 205 23.89 2.15 -4.25
N ALA A 206 25.11 1.82 -3.79
CA ALA A 206 25.79 0.57 -4.10
C ALA A 206 24.94 -0.65 -3.66
N SER A 207 24.48 -0.67 -2.43
CA SER A 207 23.59 -1.72 -1.90
C SER A 207 22.33 -1.87 -2.73
N ARG A 208 21.77 -0.77 -3.21
CA ARG A 208 20.57 -0.76 -4.05
C ARG A 208 20.84 -1.34 -5.44
N ILE A 209 22.00 -1.04 -6.03
CA ILE A 209 22.42 -1.62 -7.32
C ILE A 209 22.69 -3.12 -7.20
N MET A 210 23.32 -3.58 -6.13
CA MET A 210 23.48 -5.01 -5.86
C MET A 210 22.14 -5.74 -5.78
N ARG A 211 21.16 -5.19 -5.04
CA ARG A 211 19.79 -5.73 -5.01
C ARG A 211 19.13 -5.72 -6.38
N ALA A 212 19.36 -4.68 -7.17
CA ALA A 212 18.84 -4.60 -8.54
C ALA A 212 19.42 -5.72 -9.43
N LYS A 213 20.70 -6.03 -9.32
CA LYS A 213 21.35 -7.14 -10.05
C LYS A 213 20.79 -8.49 -9.64
N GLN A 214 20.62 -8.71 -8.34
CA GLN A 214 20.00 -9.93 -7.81
C GLN A 214 18.57 -10.10 -8.36
N ARG A 215 17.74 -9.05 -8.27
CA ARG A 215 16.38 -9.08 -8.81
C ARG A 215 16.32 -9.27 -10.33
N LEU A 216 17.32 -8.74 -11.06
CA LEU A 216 17.41 -8.99 -12.50
C LEU A 216 17.68 -10.47 -12.79
N ALA A 217 18.63 -11.09 -12.05
CA ALA A 217 18.94 -12.51 -12.21
C ALA A 217 17.72 -13.41 -11.92
N GLU A 218 16.98 -13.12 -10.85
CA GLU A 218 15.72 -13.80 -10.52
C GLU A 218 14.69 -13.70 -11.67
N ARG A 219 14.53 -12.51 -12.27
CA ARG A 219 13.63 -12.28 -13.39
C ARG A 219 14.07 -12.97 -14.70
N GLU A 220 15.37 -13.05 -14.91
CA GLU A 220 15.91 -13.82 -16.05
C GLU A 220 15.65 -15.31 -15.88
N GLN A 221 15.80 -15.84 -14.68
CA GLN A 221 15.47 -17.22 -14.35
C GLN A 221 13.98 -17.50 -14.52
N GLU A 222 13.09 -16.64 -13.98
CA GLU A 222 11.65 -16.74 -14.22
C GLU A 222 11.30 -16.75 -15.71
N LYS A 223 11.99 -15.95 -16.52
CA LYS A 223 11.79 -15.92 -17.97
C LYS A 223 12.22 -17.23 -18.63
N LEU A 224 13.36 -17.81 -18.23
CA LEU A 224 13.83 -19.09 -18.71
C LEU A 224 12.85 -20.23 -18.38
N GLU A 225 12.35 -20.28 -17.15
CA GLU A 225 11.37 -21.27 -16.73
C GLU A 225 10.05 -21.16 -17.50
N ARG A 226 9.58 -19.94 -17.75
CA ARG A 226 8.41 -19.70 -18.60
C ARG A 226 8.66 -20.08 -20.05
N ALA A 227 9.86 -19.84 -20.58
CA ALA A 227 10.24 -20.21 -21.94
C ALA A 227 10.24 -21.74 -22.13
N ARG A 228 10.62 -22.50 -21.11
CA ARG A 228 10.51 -23.97 -21.14
C ARG A 228 9.07 -24.46 -21.28
N ARG A 229 8.09 -23.75 -20.72
CA ARG A 229 6.66 -24.09 -20.77
C ARG A 229 5.94 -23.47 -21.99
N HIS A 230 6.32 -22.27 -22.40
CA HIS A 230 5.61 -21.43 -23.38
C HIS A 230 6.58 -20.69 -24.32
N ALA A 231 7.44 -21.44 -25.04
CA ALA A 231 8.54 -20.87 -25.83
C ALA A 231 8.11 -19.79 -26.85
N LYS A 232 6.97 -19.97 -27.54
CA LYS A 232 6.46 -19.00 -28.54
C LYS A 232 5.99 -17.66 -27.89
N GLU A 233 5.46 -17.68 -26.68
CA GLU A 233 5.03 -16.47 -25.97
C GLU A 233 6.20 -15.73 -25.35
N GLU A 234 7.18 -16.44 -24.80
CA GLU A 234 8.36 -15.84 -24.18
C GLU A 234 9.34 -15.24 -25.21
N ALA A 235 9.46 -15.82 -26.39
CA ALA A 235 10.29 -15.26 -27.47
C ALA A 235 9.83 -13.85 -27.92
N LYS A 236 8.55 -13.52 -27.74
CA LYS A 236 7.99 -12.20 -28.07
C LYS A 236 8.20 -11.15 -26.99
N LYS A 237 8.62 -11.54 -25.79
CA LYS A 237 8.79 -10.62 -24.66
C LYS A 237 10.20 -10.02 -24.65
N SER A 238 10.26 -8.71 -24.36
CA SER A 238 11.52 -7.99 -24.19
C SER A 238 12.39 -8.60 -23.08
N ALA A 239 13.69 -8.29 -23.12
CA ALA A 239 14.62 -8.66 -22.06
C ALA A 239 14.13 -8.13 -20.70
N PRO A 240 14.35 -8.86 -19.60
CA PRO A 240 14.04 -8.37 -18.28
C PRO A 240 14.79 -7.08 -17.95
N SER A 241 14.15 -6.20 -17.22
CA SER A 241 14.74 -4.98 -16.70
C SER A 241 14.29 -4.75 -15.26
N VAL A 242 15.08 -4.00 -14.51
CA VAL A 242 14.82 -3.71 -13.10
C VAL A 242 15.04 -2.22 -12.84
N SER A 243 14.36 -1.65 -11.87
CA SER A 243 14.57 -0.25 -11.48
C SER A 243 15.79 -0.12 -10.58
N THR A 244 16.65 0.85 -10.89
CA THR A 244 17.83 1.22 -10.08
C THR A 244 17.46 2.03 -8.84
N SER A 245 16.27 2.63 -8.79
CA SER A 245 15.75 3.39 -7.65
C SER A 245 14.89 2.55 -6.71
N ASP A 246 14.18 1.55 -7.24
CA ASP A 246 13.34 0.60 -6.50
C ASP A 246 13.38 -0.78 -7.17
N PRO A 247 14.34 -1.65 -6.78
CA PRO A 247 14.56 -2.92 -7.44
C PRO A 247 13.37 -3.90 -7.35
N GLU A 248 12.49 -3.73 -6.40
CA GLU A 248 11.37 -4.63 -6.14
C GLU A 248 10.20 -4.40 -7.09
N VAL A 249 10.02 -3.15 -7.62
CA VAL A 249 8.90 -2.85 -8.52
C VAL A 249 9.01 -3.55 -9.87
N ARG A 250 7.87 -3.89 -10.46
CA ARG A 250 7.78 -4.41 -11.84
C ARG A 250 7.07 -3.43 -12.77
N GLN A 251 7.37 -3.55 -14.06
CA GLN A 251 6.57 -2.90 -15.09
C GLN A 251 5.22 -3.60 -15.20
N MET A 252 4.15 -2.84 -15.05
CA MET A 252 2.77 -3.32 -15.14
C MET A 252 1.96 -2.45 -16.10
N ARG A 253 1.09 -3.08 -16.87
CA ARG A 253 0.13 -2.36 -17.70
C ARG A 253 -0.95 -1.79 -16.78
N MET A 254 -1.18 -0.49 -16.87
CA MET A 254 -2.17 0.23 -16.08
C MET A 254 -3.50 0.34 -16.83
N ALA A 255 -4.53 0.87 -16.16
CA ALA A 255 -5.86 1.05 -16.75
C ALA A 255 -5.88 2.03 -17.93
N ASP A 256 -4.94 2.98 -17.98
CA ASP A 256 -4.73 3.91 -19.10
C ASP A 256 -4.09 3.24 -20.34
N GLY A 257 -3.81 1.94 -20.27
CA GLY A 257 -3.16 1.17 -21.33
C GLY A 257 -1.64 1.31 -21.38
N ALA A 258 -1.06 2.26 -20.66
CA ALA A 258 0.38 2.47 -20.60
C ALA A 258 1.06 1.50 -19.61
N THR A 259 2.36 1.28 -19.79
CA THR A 259 3.16 0.45 -18.90
C THR A 259 4.02 1.33 -17.99
N HIS A 260 3.88 1.15 -16.69
CA HIS A 260 4.63 1.89 -15.67
C HIS A 260 5.26 0.96 -14.64
N PRO A 261 6.36 1.39 -13.97
CA PRO A 261 6.77 0.79 -12.72
C PRO A 261 5.61 0.91 -11.71
N ALA A 262 5.15 -0.21 -11.19
CA ALA A 262 3.96 -0.26 -10.34
C ALA A 262 4.03 -1.41 -9.35
N TRP A 263 3.19 -1.32 -8.33
CA TRP A 263 2.84 -2.37 -7.39
C TRP A 263 1.44 -2.88 -7.72
N ASN A 264 1.24 -4.18 -7.55
CA ASN A 264 -0.09 -4.76 -7.52
C ASN A 264 -0.48 -4.90 -6.05
N VAL A 265 -1.54 -4.21 -5.63
CA VAL A 265 -1.99 -4.22 -4.23
C VAL A 265 -3.24 -5.06 -4.15
N GLN A 266 -3.14 -6.17 -3.43
CA GLN A 266 -4.27 -7.05 -3.14
C GLN A 266 -5.06 -6.49 -1.97
N VAL A 267 -6.36 -6.41 -2.11
CA VAL A 267 -7.27 -5.86 -1.10
C VAL A 267 -8.41 -6.84 -0.88
N ALA A 268 -8.66 -7.19 0.37
CA ALA A 268 -9.87 -7.90 0.77
C ALA A 268 -10.79 -6.97 1.52
N THR A 269 -12.08 -6.99 1.18
CA THR A 269 -13.10 -6.16 1.81
C THR A 269 -14.28 -6.98 2.30
N ALA A 270 -14.83 -6.61 3.46
CA ALA A 270 -16.07 -7.11 4.01
C ALA A 270 -16.99 -5.93 4.36
N THR A 271 -18.23 -5.94 3.95
CA THR A 271 -19.21 -4.85 4.21
C THR A 271 -18.67 -3.44 3.88
N GLY A 272 -17.75 -3.34 2.91
CA GLY A 272 -17.12 -2.08 2.51
C GLY A 272 -15.88 -1.67 3.33
N PHE A 273 -15.53 -2.39 4.38
CA PHE A 273 -14.28 -2.21 5.13
C PHE A 273 -13.13 -2.97 4.50
N VAL A 274 -11.94 -2.41 4.55
CA VAL A 274 -10.71 -3.09 4.16
C VAL A 274 -10.25 -4.00 5.30
N VAL A 275 -10.28 -5.32 5.06
CA VAL A 275 -9.89 -6.34 6.04
C VAL A 275 -8.39 -6.63 5.93
N THR A 276 -7.88 -6.77 4.70
CA THR A 276 -6.43 -6.89 4.46
C THR A 276 -6.02 -6.13 3.21
N ILE A 277 -4.77 -5.68 3.19
CA ILE A 277 -4.20 -4.92 2.08
C ILE A 277 -2.70 -5.24 1.95
N GLU A 278 -2.32 -5.90 0.86
CA GLU A 278 -0.94 -6.37 0.67
C GLU A 278 -0.38 -5.98 -0.69
N PRO A 279 0.72 -5.22 -0.73
CA PRO A 279 1.43 -4.94 -1.97
C PRO A 279 2.24 -6.16 -2.43
N THR A 280 2.23 -6.41 -3.72
CA THR A 280 3.04 -7.46 -4.35
C THR A 280 3.69 -6.95 -5.64
N ASP A 281 4.79 -7.58 -6.05
CA ASP A 281 5.42 -7.34 -7.34
C ASP A 281 4.83 -8.22 -8.46
N ARG A 282 3.83 -9.06 -8.18
CA ARG A 282 3.16 -9.89 -9.19
C ARG A 282 2.34 -9.02 -10.14
N ARG A 283 2.44 -9.29 -11.45
CA ARG A 283 1.75 -8.52 -12.50
C ARG A 283 0.25 -8.81 -12.60
N ASN A 284 -0.19 -9.93 -12.07
CA ASN A 284 -1.56 -10.42 -12.05
C ASN A 284 -1.95 -10.85 -10.65
N ASP A 285 -3.23 -11.02 -10.43
CA ASP A 285 -3.83 -11.35 -9.14
C ASP A 285 -3.89 -12.86 -8.87
N SER A 286 -3.60 -13.68 -9.89
CA SER A 286 -3.77 -15.14 -9.81
C SER A 286 -2.76 -15.81 -8.89
N GLY A 287 -3.23 -16.81 -8.14
CA GLY A 287 -2.41 -17.62 -7.23
C GLY A 287 -2.08 -16.95 -5.91
N LEU A 288 -2.88 -15.99 -5.46
CA LEU A 288 -2.71 -15.25 -4.20
C LEU A 288 -3.86 -15.49 -3.20
N ALA A 289 -4.94 -16.14 -3.63
CA ALA A 289 -6.16 -16.23 -2.84
C ALA A 289 -5.99 -17.05 -1.56
N VAL A 290 -5.25 -18.16 -1.60
CA VAL A 290 -4.99 -19.00 -0.43
C VAL A 290 -4.22 -18.24 0.65
N GLU A 291 -3.17 -17.50 0.25
CA GLU A 291 -2.36 -16.69 1.15
C GLU A 291 -3.18 -15.54 1.76
N LEU A 292 -4.01 -14.87 0.97
CA LEU A 292 -4.90 -13.80 1.44
C LEU A 292 -5.92 -14.31 2.46
N VAL A 293 -6.55 -15.47 2.20
CA VAL A 293 -7.51 -16.06 3.13
C VAL A 293 -6.81 -16.46 4.44
N ALA A 294 -5.58 -17.01 4.36
CA ALA A 294 -4.79 -17.31 5.55
C ALA A 294 -4.51 -16.07 6.42
N GLN A 295 -4.22 -14.94 5.78
CA GLN A 295 -4.03 -13.66 6.49
C GLN A 295 -5.34 -13.14 7.10
N ILE A 296 -6.47 -13.33 6.42
CA ILE A 296 -7.80 -12.97 6.94
C ILE A 296 -8.13 -13.80 8.19
N GLU A 297 -7.94 -15.12 8.14
CA GLU A 297 -8.13 -16.00 9.29
C GLU A 297 -7.25 -15.57 10.49
N LEU A 298 -5.96 -15.31 10.24
CA LEU A 298 -5.04 -14.86 11.28
C LEU A 298 -5.49 -13.55 11.92
N ARG A 299 -6.03 -12.63 11.11
CA ARG A 299 -6.45 -11.29 11.55
C ARG A 299 -7.81 -11.26 12.22
N CYS A 300 -8.78 -12.04 11.72
CA CYS A 300 -10.17 -12.00 12.15
C CYS A 300 -10.56 -13.18 13.06
N GLY A 301 -9.68 -14.18 13.21
CA GLY A 301 -9.94 -15.37 14.00
C GLY A 301 -10.74 -16.46 13.28
N GLU A 302 -11.32 -16.16 12.12
CA GLU A 302 -12.11 -17.12 11.32
C GLU A 302 -11.98 -16.84 9.82
N ALA A 303 -12.19 -17.87 8.99
CA ALA A 303 -12.29 -17.75 7.56
C ALA A 303 -13.65 -17.19 7.13
N PRO A 304 -13.74 -16.49 5.99
CA PRO A 304 -15.04 -16.07 5.45
C PRO A 304 -15.85 -17.28 4.98
N LYS A 305 -17.19 -17.20 5.04
CA LYS A 305 -18.04 -18.25 4.47
C LYS A 305 -18.15 -18.17 2.94
N ARG A 306 -18.08 -16.96 2.39
CA ARG A 306 -18.13 -16.70 0.95
C ARG A 306 -16.99 -15.79 0.52
N LEU A 307 -16.29 -16.18 -0.55
CA LEU A 307 -15.22 -15.41 -1.14
C LEU A 307 -15.58 -15.03 -2.57
N LEU A 308 -15.67 -13.74 -2.85
CA LEU A 308 -15.92 -13.18 -4.17
C LEU A 308 -14.60 -12.73 -4.80
N ALA A 309 -14.30 -13.17 -6.02
CA ALA A 309 -13.06 -12.82 -6.70
C ALA A 309 -13.28 -12.62 -8.21
N ASP A 310 -12.42 -11.84 -8.86
CA ASP A 310 -12.46 -11.74 -10.32
C ASP A 310 -12.01 -13.05 -11.00
N ALA A 311 -12.46 -13.29 -12.22
CA ALA A 311 -12.11 -14.46 -13.01
C ALA A 311 -10.60 -14.67 -13.20
N THR A 312 -9.83 -13.59 -13.19
CA THR A 312 -8.38 -13.60 -13.36
C THR A 312 -7.60 -13.75 -12.06
N ALA A 313 -8.26 -13.61 -10.93
CA ALA A 313 -7.65 -13.71 -9.60
C ALA A 313 -7.55 -15.17 -9.11
N MET A 314 -8.47 -16.02 -9.53
CA MET A 314 -8.58 -17.42 -9.08
C MET A 314 -7.97 -18.39 -10.08
N THR A 315 -7.06 -19.22 -9.63
CA THR A 315 -6.60 -20.42 -10.35
C THR A 315 -7.37 -21.65 -9.87
N LEU A 316 -7.28 -22.76 -10.63
CA LEU A 316 -7.87 -24.03 -10.17
C LEU A 316 -7.17 -24.55 -8.91
N ASP A 317 -5.85 -24.29 -8.80
CA ASP A 317 -5.06 -24.64 -7.62
C ASP A 317 -5.49 -23.81 -6.40
N ASP A 318 -5.82 -22.52 -6.59
CA ASP A 318 -6.40 -21.69 -5.50
C ASP A 318 -7.72 -22.30 -5.00
N ILE A 319 -8.61 -22.71 -5.93
CA ILE A 319 -9.92 -23.28 -5.55
C ILE A 319 -9.73 -24.61 -4.80
N ALA A 320 -8.83 -25.47 -5.26
CA ALA A 320 -8.52 -26.73 -4.59
C ALA A 320 -7.87 -26.49 -3.21
N GLY A 321 -6.86 -25.60 -3.14
CA GLY A 321 -6.17 -25.27 -1.89
C GLY A 321 -7.08 -24.57 -0.86
N LEU A 322 -7.99 -23.72 -1.30
CA LEU A 322 -8.99 -23.11 -0.42
C LEU A 322 -9.99 -24.14 0.13
N ALA A 323 -10.43 -25.08 -0.70
CA ALA A 323 -11.34 -26.14 -0.24
C ALA A 323 -10.67 -27.12 0.73
N GLU A 324 -9.38 -27.37 0.58
CA GLU A 324 -8.59 -28.19 1.52
C GLU A 324 -8.38 -27.45 2.86
N ARG A 325 -8.02 -26.16 2.79
CA ARG A 325 -7.76 -25.34 3.99
C ARG A 325 -9.02 -24.97 4.77
N CYS A 326 -10.08 -24.56 4.05
CA CYS A 326 -11.33 -24.01 4.58
C CYS A 326 -12.51 -24.73 3.91
N PRO A 327 -12.90 -25.96 4.37
CA PRO A 327 -13.93 -26.77 3.70
C PRO A 327 -15.30 -26.09 3.56
N ASP A 328 -15.63 -25.20 4.49
CA ASP A 328 -16.91 -24.46 4.51
C ASP A 328 -16.90 -23.21 3.64
N LEU A 329 -15.73 -22.80 3.10
CA LEU A 329 -15.59 -21.63 2.28
C LEU A 329 -16.13 -21.86 0.86
N GLN A 330 -17.09 -21.04 0.47
CA GLN A 330 -17.65 -21.05 -0.88
C GLN A 330 -17.03 -19.94 -1.75
N VAL A 331 -16.34 -20.36 -2.80
CA VAL A 331 -15.72 -19.43 -3.78
C VAL A 331 -16.72 -19.06 -4.87
N TYR A 332 -16.85 -17.77 -5.14
CA TYR A 332 -17.64 -17.16 -6.22
C TYR A 332 -16.72 -16.35 -7.13
N SER A 333 -16.23 -16.98 -8.19
CA SER A 333 -15.40 -16.37 -9.22
C SER A 333 -15.80 -16.94 -10.57
N PRO A 334 -16.08 -16.14 -11.59
CA PRO A 334 -16.46 -16.67 -12.89
C PRO A 334 -15.34 -17.52 -13.48
N PRO A 335 -15.62 -18.65 -14.10
CA PRO A 335 -14.62 -19.38 -14.88
C PRO A 335 -14.08 -18.49 -16.00
N ALA A 336 -12.80 -18.63 -16.29
CA ALA A 336 -12.14 -17.86 -17.35
C ALA A 336 -12.93 -17.99 -18.66
N LYS A 337 -13.13 -16.85 -19.36
CA LYS A 337 -13.85 -16.83 -20.64
C LYS A 337 -13.18 -17.74 -21.65
N ARG A 338 -14.00 -18.52 -22.34
CA ARG A 338 -13.58 -19.41 -23.40
C ARG A 338 -13.01 -18.60 -24.58
N ARG A 339 -11.90 -19.04 -25.17
CA ARG A 339 -11.50 -18.55 -26.50
C ARG A 339 -12.42 -19.19 -27.53
N ASP A 340 -12.97 -18.39 -28.42
CA ASP A 340 -13.97 -18.85 -29.42
C ASP A 340 -13.40 -19.83 -30.44
N THR A 341 -12.07 -19.93 -30.56
CA THR A 341 -11.37 -20.85 -31.43
C THR A 341 -10.56 -21.87 -30.63
N ILE A 342 -11.13 -23.04 -30.39
CA ILE A 342 -10.43 -24.18 -29.77
C ILE A 342 -10.21 -25.26 -30.86
N THR A 343 -8.96 -25.71 -31.01
CA THR A 343 -8.67 -26.84 -31.89
C THR A 343 -9.27 -28.14 -31.34
N PRO A 344 -9.63 -29.14 -32.21
CA PRO A 344 -10.18 -30.43 -31.76
C PRO A 344 -9.25 -31.16 -30.76
N ALA A 345 -7.94 -31.01 -30.90
CA ALA A 345 -6.96 -31.58 -29.96
C ALA A 345 -7.01 -30.90 -28.60
N ALA A 346 -7.12 -29.57 -28.57
CA ALA A 346 -7.26 -28.79 -27.31
C ALA A 346 -8.58 -29.13 -26.61
N GLU A 347 -9.66 -29.36 -27.33
CA GLU A 347 -10.94 -29.77 -26.75
C GLU A 347 -10.89 -31.20 -26.16
N ARG A 348 -10.20 -32.16 -26.80
CA ARG A 348 -9.98 -33.52 -26.25
C ARG A 348 -9.16 -33.47 -24.95
N ASN A 349 -8.05 -32.74 -24.94
CA ASN A 349 -7.22 -32.57 -23.75
C ASN A 349 -8.03 -31.95 -22.60
N ARG A 350 -8.87 -30.98 -22.91
CA ARG A 350 -9.75 -30.33 -21.94
C ARG A 350 -10.79 -31.31 -21.36
N ARG A 351 -11.44 -32.12 -22.18
CA ARG A 351 -12.39 -33.14 -21.70
C ARG A 351 -11.72 -34.12 -20.75
N SER A 352 -10.50 -34.56 -21.07
CA SER A 352 -9.70 -35.40 -20.18
C SER A 352 -9.38 -34.68 -18.85
N GLN A 353 -8.97 -33.40 -18.88
CA GLN A 353 -8.74 -32.60 -17.69
C GLN A 353 -9.99 -32.46 -16.82
N LEU A 354 -11.15 -32.17 -17.42
CA LEU A 354 -12.42 -32.05 -16.70
C LEU A 354 -12.83 -33.34 -15.97
N THR A 355 -12.49 -34.51 -16.55
CA THR A 355 -12.79 -35.81 -15.93
C THR A 355 -11.95 -36.04 -14.66
N HIS A 356 -10.74 -35.52 -14.60
CA HIS A 356 -9.78 -35.68 -13.51
C HIS A 356 -9.70 -34.47 -12.57
N GLU A 357 -10.57 -33.45 -12.75
CA GLU A 357 -10.62 -32.29 -11.88
C GLU A 357 -10.98 -32.68 -10.43
N PRO A 358 -10.37 -32.05 -9.40
CA PRO A 358 -10.76 -32.19 -7.99
C PRO A 358 -12.26 -31.91 -7.79
N GLN A 359 -12.89 -32.59 -6.85
CA GLN A 359 -14.32 -32.41 -6.58
C GLN A 359 -14.66 -30.94 -6.25
N ALA A 360 -13.82 -30.26 -5.47
CA ALA A 360 -13.98 -28.85 -5.14
C ALA A 360 -14.10 -27.93 -6.38
N VAL A 361 -13.34 -28.24 -7.45
CA VAL A 361 -13.40 -27.50 -8.72
C VAL A 361 -14.71 -27.78 -9.46
N LYS A 362 -15.19 -29.02 -9.44
CA LYS A 362 -16.50 -29.39 -10.03
C LYS A 362 -17.64 -28.68 -9.31
N ASP A 363 -17.61 -28.68 -7.99
CA ASP A 363 -18.62 -28.02 -7.14
C ASP A 363 -18.63 -26.51 -7.36
N TRP A 364 -17.44 -25.88 -7.45
CA TRP A 364 -17.31 -24.46 -7.80
C TRP A 364 -17.91 -24.16 -9.19
N ARG A 365 -17.65 -24.99 -10.22
CA ARG A 365 -18.23 -24.81 -11.55
C ARG A 365 -19.76 -24.91 -11.52
N GLY A 366 -20.29 -25.89 -10.80
CA GLY A 366 -21.72 -26.07 -10.61
C GLY A 366 -22.36 -24.84 -9.96
N ARG A 367 -21.74 -24.33 -8.87
CA ARG A 367 -22.17 -23.12 -8.17
C ARG A 367 -22.20 -21.90 -9.09
N MET A 368 -21.13 -21.68 -9.87
CA MET A 368 -21.04 -20.54 -10.78
C MET A 368 -21.94 -20.65 -12.02
N ALA A 369 -22.41 -21.85 -12.38
CA ALA A 369 -23.40 -22.02 -13.44
C ALA A 369 -24.83 -21.62 -13.00
N SER A 370 -25.14 -21.68 -11.70
CA SER A 370 -26.44 -21.33 -11.15
C SER A 370 -26.74 -19.82 -11.17
N GLU A 371 -28.00 -19.43 -11.22
CA GLU A 371 -28.39 -18.01 -11.12
C GLU A 371 -28.06 -17.41 -9.75
N GLU A 372 -28.16 -18.22 -8.68
CA GLU A 372 -27.78 -17.82 -7.32
C GLU A 372 -26.28 -17.47 -7.26
N GLY A 373 -25.41 -18.31 -7.83
CA GLY A 373 -23.97 -18.06 -7.90
C GLY A 373 -23.63 -16.79 -8.67
N LYS A 374 -24.33 -16.55 -9.78
CA LYS A 374 -24.16 -15.31 -10.57
C LYS A 374 -24.64 -14.09 -9.80
N ALA A 375 -25.75 -14.20 -9.07
CA ALA A 375 -26.28 -13.12 -8.22
C ALA A 375 -25.32 -12.80 -7.05
N ALA A 376 -24.77 -13.81 -6.38
CA ALA A 376 -23.78 -13.65 -5.33
C ALA A 376 -22.54 -12.91 -5.88
N TYR A 377 -22.01 -13.32 -7.03
CA TYR A 377 -20.85 -12.68 -7.65
C TYR A 377 -21.05 -11.18 -7.94
N ARG A 378 -22.27 -10.74 -8.30
CA ARG A 378 -22.55 -9.32 -8.60
C ARG A 378 -22.27 -8.39 -7.41
N ARG A 379 -22.30 -8.89 -6.16
CA ARG A 379 -22.01 -8.12 -4.95
C ARG A 379 -20.54 -7.71 -4.82
N ARG A 380 -19.62 -8.35 -5.58
CA ARG A 380 -18.20 -7.99 -5.64
C ARG A 380 -17.97 -6.49 -5.91
N LYS A 381 -18.90 -5.81 -6.57
CA LYS A 381 -18.81 -4.37 -6.87
C LYS A 381 -18.55 -3.49 -5.62
N LEU A 382 -18.84 -3.97 -4.42
CA LEU A 382 -18.57 -3.23 -3.18
C LEU A 382 -17.07 -2.98 -2.96
N THR A 383 -16.18 -3.89 -3.43
CA THR A 383 -14.72 -3.72 -3.34
C THR A 383 -14.22 -2.58 -4.22
N GLU A 384 -14.83 -2.40 -5.40
CA GLU A 384 -14.48 -1.32 -6.33
C GLU A 384 -14.69 0.06 -5.69
N HIS A 385 -15.70 0.21 -4.81
CA HIS A 385 -15.94 1.45 -4.06
C HIS A 385 -14.83 1.76 -3.06
N ALA A 386 -14.28 0.77 -2.36
CA ALA A 386 -13.16 0.95 -1.45
C ALA A 386 -11.91 1.42 -2.21
N HIS A 387 -11.60 0.77 -3.35
CA HIS A 387 -10.49 1.19 -4.24
C HIS A 387 -10.67 2.63 -4.73
N ALA A 388 -11.86 3.00 -5.21
CA ALA A 388 -12.15 4.34 -5.70
C ALA A 388 -11.96 5.40 -4.59
N LYS A 389 -12.52 5.14 -3.39
CA LYS A 389 -12.37 6.03 -2.23
C LYS A 389 -10.92 6.22 -1.81
N MET A 390 -10.10 5.15 -1.80
CA MET A 390 -8.67 5.26 -1.50
C MET A 390 -7.91 6.01 -2.60
N LYS A 391 -8.19 5.72 -3.89
CA LYS A 391 -7.55 6.41 -5.03
C LYS A 391 -7.84 7.91 -5.03
N ASN A 392 -9.05 8.33 -4.70
CA ASN A 392 -9.42 9.74 -4.55
C ASN A 392 -8.66 10.46 -3.42
N ARG A 393 -8.04 9.68 -2.51
CA ARG A 393 -7.19 10.17 -1.41
C ARG A 393 -5.71 9.90 -1.65
N GLY A 394 -5.28 9.87 -2.89
CA GLY A 394 -3.87 9.77 -3.25
C GLY A 394 -3.30 8.36 -3.39
N PHE A 395 -4.10 7.29 -3.23
CA PHE A 395 -3.64 5.90 -3.40
C PHE A 395 -3.31 5.53 -4.87
N GLY A 396 -3.24 6.48 -5.78
CA GLY A 396 -2.89 6.24 -7.19
C GLY A 396 -1.39 6.10 -7.45
N ARG A 397 -0.55 6.61 -6.54
CA ARG A 397 0.92 6.58 -6.65
C ARG A 397 1.57 6.47 -5.29
N MET A 398 2.49 5.52 -5.14
CA MET A 398 3.25 5.34 -3.90
C MET A 398 4.29 6.44 -3.71
N PRO A 399 4.34 7.09 -2.52
CA PRO A 399 5.30 8.15 -2.23
C PRO A 399 6.67 7.64 -1.77
N VAL A 400 6.84 6.33 -1.65
CA VAL A 400 8.02 5.66 -1.08
C VAL A 400 8.59 4.60 -2.01
N HIS A 401 9.82 4.14 -1.72
CA HIS A 401 10.49 3.03 -2.38
C HIS A 401 10.59 1.83 -1.43
N GLY A 402 10.50 0.62 -1.99
CA GLY A 402 10.63 -0.65 -1.29
C GLY A 402 9.31 -1.16 -0.69
N ILE A 403 9.08 -2.47 -0.80
CA ILE A 403 7.80 -3.12 -0.48
C ILE A 403 7.37 -2.91 0.98
N ALA A 404 8.31 -2.97 1.93
CA ALA A 404 7.99 -2.77 3.34
C ALA A 404 7.41 -1.37 3.63
N LYS A 405 7.99 -0.31 3.04
CA LYS A 405 7.47 1.05 3.19
C LYS A 405 6.17 1.26 2.42
N VAL A 406 6.03 0.60 1.27
CA VAL A 406 4.78 0.59 0.49
C VAL A 406 3.66 -0.07 1.31
N ARG A 407 3.95 -1.17 2.01
CA ARG A 407 3.02 -1.84 2.91
C ARG A 407 2.52 -0.90 4.03
N SER A 408 3.43 -0.14 4.65
CA SER A 408 3.03 0.87 5.66
C SER A 408 2.07 1.92 5.08
N VAL A 409 2.30 2.39 3.85
CA VAL A 409 1.38 3.32 3.17
C VAL A 409 0.03 2.65 2.89
N CYS A 410 0.02 1.40 2.44
CA CYS A 410 -1.22 0.64 2.23
C CYS A 410 -2.02 0.52 3.53
N LEU A 411 -1.37 0.15 4.63
CA LEU A 411 -2.01 0.02 5.95
C LEU A 411 -2.59 1.35 6.46
N LEU A 412 -1.87 2.47 6.29
CA LEU A 412 -2.41 3.80 6.61
C LEU A 412 -3.68 4.11 5.81
N HIS A 413 -3.71 3.76 4.51
CA HIS A 413 -4.90 3.94 3.69
C HIS A 413 -6.06 3.04 4.13
N ALA A 414 -5.79 1.79 4.53
CA ALA A 414 -6.80 0.87 5.03
C ALA A 414 -7.43 1.39 6.33
N ILE A 415 -6.60 1.75 7.32
CA ILE A 415 -7.07 2.29 8.61
C ILE A 415 -7.87 3.58 8.40
N ALA A 416 -7.34 4.52 7.61
CA ALA A 416 -8.01 5.79 7.32
C ALA A 416 -9.34 5.59 6.56
N HIS A 417 -9.40 4.63 5.63
CA HIS A 417 -10.63 4.26 4.93
C HIS A 417 -11.67 3.70 5.89
N ASN A 418 -11.26 2.73 6.74
CA ASN A 418 -12.14 2.07 7.70
C ASN A 418 -12.69 3.07 8.73
N LEU A 419 -11.85 3.98 9.22
CA LEU A 419 -12.27 5.04 10.14
C LEU A 419 -13.41 5.88 9.56
N LEU A 420 -13.27 6.39 8.34
CA LEU A 420 -14.32 7.20 7.72
C LEU A 420 -15.56 6.37 7.34
N HIS A 421 -15.39 5.11 6.98
CA HIS A 421 -16.51 4.25 6.66
C HIS A 421 -17.35 3.95 7.90
N ALA A 422 -16.70 3.60 9.02
CA ALA A 422 -17.35 3.39 10.30
C ALA A 422 -18.07 4.65 10.79
N HIS A 423 -17.42 5.81 10.71
CA HIS A 423 -18.03 7.08 11.08
C HIS A 423 -19.30 7.36 10.27
N GLY A 424 -19.24 7.16 8.94
CA GLY A 424 -20.40 7.34 8.08
C GLY A 424 -21.57 6.42 8.42
N LEU A 425 -21.30 5.14 8.76
CA LEU A 425 -22.34 4.19 9.17
C LEU A 425 -22.96 4.56 10.54
N ARG A 426 -22.12 4.92 11.52
CA ARG A 426 -22.60 5.36 12.84
C ARG A 426 -23.45 6.62 12.74
N SER A 427 -23.05 7.60 11.92
CA SER A 427 -23.81 8.84 11.70
C SER A 427 -25.11 8.63 10.91
N ALA A 428 -25.23 7.56 10.13
CA ALA A 428 -26.46 7.22 9.41
C ALA A 428 -27.45 6.42 10.30
N ALA A 429 -26.96 5.83 11.40
CA ALA A 429 -27.76 5.08 12.37
C ALA A 429 -28.23 5.93 13.55
N ALA A 430 -27.58 7.10 13.80
CA ALA A 430 -27.96 8.08 14.80
C ALA A 430 -29.03 9.06 14.26
#